data_3952a97ecf647a4b15a9a0874a1c020e
#
_entry.id   3952a97ecf647a4b15a9a0874a1c020e
#
_cell.length_a   1.000
_cell.length_b   1.000
_cell.length_c   1.000
_cell.angle_alpha   90.00
_cell.angle_beta   90.00
_cell.angle_gamma   90.00
#
_symmetry.space_group_name_H-M   'P 1'
#
loop_
_entity.id
_entity.type
_entity.pdbx_description
1 polymer ?
#
loop_
_entity_poly.entity_id
_entity_poly.type
_entity_poly.pdbx_seq_one_letter_code
_entity_poly.pdbx_strand_id
1 'polypeptide(L)'
;MINISAAWIGFLLGGISGAVPGLFFHGQNWLGGYASWPRRLIRLGHISFFGIGFLNLGMGLTGLALDVTSAPASVLMLVGAATMPLVCYASAFRPLFRHLFFVPAGSVILATSLFLERMV
;
A
#
# COMPACT_ATOMS: atom_id res chain seq x y z
N MET A 1 7.72 -16.62 0.69
CA MET A 1 6.30 -16.93 1.03
C MET A 1 5.59 -15.78 1.75
N ILE A 2 6.22 -15.12 2.71
CA ILE A 2 5.57 -14.04 3.49
C ILE A 2 5.02 -12.90 2.61
N ASN A 3 5.72 -12.49 1.58
CA ASN A 3 5.26 -11.44 0.66
C ASN A 3 4.01 -11.86 -0.12
N ILE A 4 3.90 -13.13 -0.50
CA ILE A 4 2.70 -13.65 -1.19
C ILE A 4 1.50 -13.61 -0.23
N SER A 5 1.68 -14.05 1.00
CA SER A 5 0.61 -13.98 2.02
C SER A 5 0.21 -12.53 2.30
N ALA A 6 1.17 -11.64 2.44
CA ALA A 6 0.93 -10.21 2.63
C ALA A 6 0.16 -9.57 1.45
N ALA A 7 0.45 -9.99 0.23
CA ALA A 7 -0.28 -9.55 -0.95
C ALA A 7 -1.78 -9.92 -0.87
N TRP A 8 -2.09 -11.17 -0.55
CA TRP A 8 -3.48 -11.62 -0.44
C TRP A 8 -4.23 -10.96 0.72
N ILE A 9 -3.55 -10.74 1.85
CA ILE A 9 -4.11 -9.95 2.96
C ILE A 9 -4.38 -8.50 2.48
N GLY A 10 -3.44 -7.90 1.75
CA GLY A 10 -3.62 -6.58 1.17
C GLY A 10 -4.81 -6.50 0.22
N PHE A 11 -5.01 -7.49 -0.64
CA PHE A 11 -6.15 -7.55 -1.56
C PHE A 11 -7.48 -7.68 -0.81
N LEU A 12 -7.53 -8.51 0.24
CA LEU A 12 -8.70 -8.61 1.09
C LEU A 12 -9.04 -7.28 1.77
N LEU A 13 -8.05 -6.63 2.39
CA LEU A 13 -8.22 -5.33 3.03
C LEU A 13 -8.59 -4.25 2.00
N GLY A 14 -8.01 -4.31 0.81
CA GLY A 14 -8.37 -3.45 -0.32
C GLY A 14 -9.84 -3.61 -0.70
N GLY A 15 -10.32 -4.83 -0.82
CA GLY A 15 -11.74 -5.10 -1.08
C GLY A 15 -12.65 -4.50 -0.02
N ILE A 16 -12.36 -4.74 1.26
CA ILE A 16 -13.15 -4.20 2.38
C ILE A 16 -13.08 -2.67 2.41
N SER A 17 -11.88 -2.09 2.27
CA SER A 17 -11.68 -0.64 2.31
C SER A 17 -12.30 0.10 1.13
N GLY A 18 -12.55 -0.59 0.04
CA GLY A 18 -13.31 -0.05 -1.09
C GLY A 18 -14.81 -0.19 -0.93
N ALA A 19 -15.27 -1.34 -0.42
CA ALA A 19 -16.70 -1.60 -0.25
C ALA A 19 -17.33 -0.66 0.80
N VAL A 20 -16.68 -0.46 1.94
CA VAL A 20 -17.24 0.37 3.03
C VAL A 20 -17.39 1.83 2.61
N PRO A 21 -16.34 2.56 2.17
CA PRO A 21 -16.50 3.94 1.70
C PRO A 21 -17.36 4.04 0.45
N GLY A 22 -17.37 3.01 -0.40
CA GLY A 22 -18.19 2.96 -1.61
C GLY A 22 -19.67 3.13 -1.33
N LEU A 23 -20.17 2.66 -0.19
CA LEU A 23 -21.54 2.85 0.24
C LEU A 23 -21.92 4.33 0.48
N PHE A 24 -20.94 5.18 0.77
CA PHE A 24 -21.14 6.60 1.07
C PHE A 24 -20.79 7.54 -0.07
N PHE A 25 -20.11 7.07 -1.12
CA PHE A 25 -19.64 7.91 -2.24
C PHE A 25 -20.75 8.46 -3.10
N HIS A 26 -21.97 7.90 -3.05
CA HIS A 26 -23.13 8.44 -3.74
C HIS A 26 -23.56 9.83 -3.18
N GLY A 27 -23.24 10.12 -1.92
CA GLY A 27 -23.46 11.45 -1.33
C GLY A 27 -22.48 12.47 -1.90
N GLN A 28 -22.97 13.45 -2.65
CA GLN A 28 -22.11 14.45 -3.32
C GLN A 28 -21.28 15.27 -2.35
N ASN A 29 -21.81 15.54 -1.15
CA ASN A 29 -21.16 16.36 -0.13
C ASN A 29 -20.46 15.54 0.96
N TRP A 30 -20.47 14.22 0.86
CA TRP A 30 -19.83 13.37 1.87
C TRP A 30 -18.33 13.69 1.95
N LEU A 31 -17.86 14.00 3.18
CA LEU A 31 -16.48 14.43 3.48
C LEU A 31 -15.98 15.61 2.61
N GLY A 32 -16.88 16.52 2.21
CA GLY A 32 -16.53 17.72 1.45
C GLY A 32 -16.54 17.57 -0.08
N GLY A 33 -17.04 16.44 -0.59
CA GLY A 33 -17.17 16.20 -2.03
C GLY A 33 -16.04 15.42 -2.68
N TYR A 34 -16.22 15.07 -3.95
CA TYR A 34 -15.31 14.18 -4.70
C TYR A 34 -13.86 14.67 -4.75
N ALA A 35 -13.64 15.97 -4.93
CA ALA A 35 -12.31 16.56 -5.04
C ALA A 35 -11.69 16.94 -3.68
N SER A 36 -12.40 16.71 -2.57
CA SER A 36 -11.92 17.06 -1.23
C SER A 36 -10.67 16.26 -0.85
N TRP A 37 -9.85 16.84 0.02
CA TRP A 37 -8.67 16.17 0.56
C TRP A 37 -9.01 14.82 1.21
N PRO A 38 -10.00 14.71 2.15
CA PRO A 38 -10.31 13.43 2.76
C PRO A 38 -10.69 12.34 1.77
N ARG A 39 -11.57 12.65 0.81
CA ARG A 39 -12.00 11.64 -0.19
C ARG A 39 -10.87 11.21 -1.11
N ARG A 40 -9.98 12.13 -1.47
CA ARG A 40 -8.80 11.82 -2.29
C ARG A 40 -7.86 10.86 -1.55
N LEU A 41 -7.60 11.11 -0.28
CA LEU A 41 -6.71 10.27 0.53
C LEU A 41 -7.32 8.91 0.85
N ILE A 42 -8.64 8.83 1.05
CA ILE A 42 -9.35 7.54 1.22
C ILE A 42 -9.23 6.69 -0.04
N ARG A 43 -9.42 7.27 -1.23
CA ARG A 43 -9.20 6.56 -2.49
C ARG A 43 -7.75 6.09 -2.65
N LEU A 44 -6.80 6.96 -2.33
CA LEU A 44 -5.38 6.61 -2.39
C LEU A 44 -5.03 5.46 -1.43
N GLY A 45 -5.56 5.49 -0.21
CA GLY A 45 -5.39 4.41 0.77
C GLY A 45 -5.96 3.08 0.27
N HIS A 46 -7.15 3.10 -0.30
CA HIS A 46 -7.76 1.93 -0.92
C HIS A 46 -6.91 1.37 -2.06
N ILE A 47 -6.48 2.21 -2.99
CA ILE A 47 -5.64 1.82 -4.12
C ILE A 47 -4.29 1.28 -3.66
N SER A 48 -3.72 1.82 -2.59
CA SER A 48 -2.42 1.41 -2.07
C SER A 48 -2.39 -0.04 -1.59
N PHE A 49 -3.50 -0.57 -1.08
CA PHE A 49 -3.62 -1.99 -0.74
C PHE A 49 -3.37 -2.88 -1.94
N PHE A 50 -3.95 -2.54 -3.10
CA PHE A 50 -3.74 -3.30 -4.34
C PHE A 50 -2.36 -3.03 -4.92
N GLY A 51 -1.93 -1.76 -5.04
CA GLY A 51 -0.65 -1.41 -5.63
C GLY A 51 0.53 -2.08 -4.92
N ILE A 52 0.63 -1.93 -3.60
CA ILE A 52 1.72 -2.55 -2.83
C ILE A 52 1.47 -4.06 -2.68
N GLY A 53 0.21 -4.50 -2.68
CA GLY A 53 -0.13 -5.92 -2.75
C GLY A 53 0.45 -6.58 -4.00
N PHE A 54 0.30 -5.96 -5.17
CA PHE A 54 0.92 -6.47 -6.40
C PHE A 54 2.44 -6.46 -6.37
N LEU A 55 3.06 -5.44 -5.75
CA LEU A 55 4.52 -5.43 -5.56
C LEU A 55 4.98 -6.58 -4.66
N ASN A 56 4.28 -6.84 -3.56
CA ASN A 56 4.55 -7.98 -2.70
C ASN A 56 4.39 -9.31 -3.43
N LEU A 57 3.30 -9.46 -4.20
CA LEU A 57 3.05 -10.66 -4.99
C LEU A 57 4.16 -10.86 -6.03
N GLY A 58 4.48 -9.81 -6.78
CA GLY A 58 5.55 -9.83 -7.78
C GLY A 58 6.90 -10.22 -7.17
N MET A 59 7.28 -9.57 -6.06
CA MET A 59 8.52 -9.90 -5.35
C MET A 59 8.54 -11.36 -4.88
N GLY A 60 7.45 -11.85 -4.30
CA GLY A 60 7.36 -13.22 -3.81
C GLY A 60 7.44 -14.25 -4.94
N LEU A 61 6.71 -14.05 -6.03
CA LEU A 61 6.70 -14.98 -7.18
C LEU A 61 8.04 -14.94 -7.94
N THR A 62 8.61 -13.75 -8.13
CA THR A 62 9.93 -13.61 -8.78
C THR A 62 11.01 -14.29 -7.94
N GLY A 63 10.98 -14.09 -6.62
CA GLY A 63 11.91 -14.75 -5.71
C GLY A 63 11.84 -16.28 -5.79
N LEU A 64 10.63 -16.83 -5.87
CA LEU A 64 10.45 -18.27 -6.05
C LEU A 64 10.93 -18.77 -7.43
N ALA A 65 10.62 -18.01 -8.49
CA ALA A 65 10.96 -18.41 -9.85
C ALA A 65 12.46 -18.37 -10.14
N LEU A 66 13.17 -17.42 -9.54
CA LEU A 66 14.61 -17.22 -9.76
C LEU A 66 15.48 -17.77 -8.61
N ASP A 67 14.86 -18.36 -7.60
CA ASP A 67 15.53 -18.82 -6.37
C ASP A 67 16.33 -17.68 -5.69
N VAL A 68 15.75 -16.48 -5.69
CA VAL A 68 16.35 -15.28 -5.11
C VAL A 68 15.61 -14.88 -3.84
N THR A 69 16.35 -14.67 -2.77
CA THR A 69 15.80 -14.21 -1.50
C THR A 69 16.51 -12.95 -0.99
N SER A 70 15.73 -12.06 -0.39
CA SER A 70 16.25 -10.87 0.31
C SER A 70 15.35 -10.55 1.50
N ALA A 71 15.78 -10.99 2.68
CA ALA A 71 15.03 -10.73 3.91
C ALA A 71 14.84 -9.22 4.17
N PRO A 72 15.86 -8.35 4.02
CA PRO A 72 15.66 -6.91 4.20
C PRO A 72 14.68 -6.31 3.18
N ALA A 73 14.73 -6.73 1.91
CA ALA A 73 13.77 -6.27 0.91
C ALA A 73 12.34 -6.69 1.27
N SER A 74 12.15 -7.94 1.70
CA SER A 74 10.84 -8.45 2.13
C SER A 74 10.29 -7.64 3.31
N VAL A 75 11.08 -7.42 4.35
CA VAL A 75 10.65 -6.65 5.52
C VAL A 75 10.29 -5.21 5.13
N LEU A 76 11.10 -4.54 4.34
CA LEU A 76 10.82 -3.17 3.90
C LEU A 76 9.56 -3.08 3.03
N MET A 77 9.32 -4.06 2.17
CA MET A 77 8.09 -4.12 1.38
C MET A 77 6.85 -4.32 2.27
N LEU A 78 6.96 -5.14 3.32
CA LEU A 78 5.89 -5.30 4.32
C LEU A 78 5.64 -4.01 5.11
N VAL A 79 6.70 -3.30 5.49
CA VAL A 79 6.59 -1.98 6.14
C VAL A 79 5.84 -1.01 5.22
N GLY A 80 6.20 -0.95 3.94
CA GLY A 80 5.48 -0.14 2.95
C GLY A 80 4.00 -0.52 2.84
N ALA A 81 3.71 -1.83 2.79
CA ALA A 81 2.34 -2.35 2.68
C ALA A 81 1.46 -1.97 3.88
N ALA A 82 2.03 -1.98 5.08
CA ALA A 82 1.30 -1.61 6.30
C ALA A 82 1.17 -0.09 6.45
N THR A 83 2.24 0.65 6.20
CA THR A 83 2.31 2.09 6.49
C THR A 83 1.65 2.97 5.43
N MET A 84 1.64 2.57 4.16
CA MET A 84 1.05 3.40 3.10
C MET A 84 -0.46 3.64 3.31
N PRO A 85 -1.29 2.61 3.48
CA PRO A 85 -2.72 2.85 3.76
C PRO A 85 -2.93 3.60 5.07
N LEU A 86 -2.17 3.27 6.12
CA LEU A 86 -2.29 3.95 7.41
C LEU A 86 -2.01 5.45 7.30
N VAL A 87 -0.94 5.84 6.61
CA VAL A 87 -0.60 7.26 6.40
C VAL A 87 -1.65 7.94 5.52
N CYS A 88 -2.18 7.25 4.50
CA CYS A 88 -3.26 7.79 3.68
C CYS A 88 -4.51 8.10 4.52
N TYR A 89 -4.98 7.15 5.32
CA TYR A 89 -6.18 7.35 6.13
C TYR A 89 -5.94 8.36 7.26
N ALA A 90 -4.80 8.33 7.92
CA ALA A 90 -4.45 9.33 8.92
C ALA A 90 -4.41 10.74 8.32
N SER A 91 -3.81 10.89 7.13
CA SER A 91 -3.73 12.17 6.42
C SER A 91 -5.08 12.65 5.90
N ALA A 92 -6.03 11.74 5.63
CA ALA A 92 -7.37 12.11 5.23
C ALA A 92 -8.08 12.96 6.27
N PHE A 93 -7.87 12.65 7.56
CA PHE A 93 -8.52 13.35 8.67
C PHE A 93 -7.62 14.39 9.34
N ARG A 94 -6.30 14.23 9.25
CA ARG A 94 -5.31 15.19 9.77
C ARG A 94 -4.21 15.40 8.73
N PRO A 95 -4.27 16.49 7.93
CA PRO A 95 -3.31 16.73 6.85
C PRO A 95 -1.84 16.80 7.30
N LEU A 96 -1.58 17.01 8.58
CA LEU A 96 -0.22 17.00 9.14
C LEU A 96 0.49 15.66 8.90
N PHE A 97 -0.24 14.54 8.93
CA PHE A 97 0.33 13.20 8.72
C PHE A 97 0.87 12.98 7.30
N ARG A 98 0.56 13.85 6.33
CA ARG A 98 1.16 13.80 4.99
C ARG A 98 2.69 13.78 4.99
N HIS A 99 3.29 14.40 6.01
CA HIS A 99 4.74 14.41 6.15
C HIS A 99 5.34 13.05 6.47
N LEU A 100 4.53 12.07 6.85
CA LEU A 100 4.96 10.69 7.09
C LEU A 100 5.00 9.83 5.82
N PHE A 101 4.59 10.34 4.66
CA PHE A 101 4.62 9.58 3.41
C PHE A 101 6.03 9.15 2.99
N PHE A 102 7.08 9.80 3.47
CA PHE A 102 8.45 9.36 3.20
C PHE A 102 8.73 7.96 3.79
N VAL A 103 8.05 7.54 4.85
CA VAL A 103 8.22 6.21 5.45
C VAL A 103 7.78 5.11 4.49
N PRO A 104 6.50 5.04 4.07
CA PRO A 104 6.07 4.00 3.13
C PRO A 104 6.75 4.12 1.76
N ALA A 105 6.88 5.32 1.23
CA ALA A 105 7.51 5.54 -0.08
C ALA A 105 8.98 5.11 -0.06
N GLY A 106 9.75 5.54 0.94
CA GLY A 106 11.14 5.16 1.11
C GLY A 106 11.31 3.66 1.32
N SER A 107 10.44 3.05 2.13
CA SER A 107 10.46 1.60 2.35
C SER A 107 10.26 0.81 1.06
N VAL A 108 9.28 1.18 0.23
CA VAL A 108 8.99 0.50 -1.04
C VAL A 108 10.13 0.69 -2.04
N ILE A 109 10.65 1.91 -2.18
CA ILE A 109 11.77 2.21 -3.08
C ILE A 109 13.00 1.40 -2.67
N LEU A 110 13.37 1.43 -1.40
CA LEU A 110 14.54 0.70 -0.88
C LEU A 110 14.36 -0.81 -1.00
N ALA A 111 13.16 -1.32 -0.71
CA ALA A 111 12.83 -2.74 -0.87
C ALA A 111 13.05 -3.19 -2.32
N THR A 112 12.52 -2.42 -3.27
CA THR A 112 12.64 -2.72 -4.70
C THR A 112 14.10 -2.66 -5.16
N SER A 113 14.86 -1.67 -4.70
CA SER A 113 16.29 -1.54 -5.02
C SER A 113 17.11 -2.73 -4.51
N LEU A 114 16.92 -3.09 -3.22
CA LEU A 114 17.62 -4.23 -2.63
C LEU A 114 17.24 -5.57 -3.26
N PHE A 115 16.00 -5.70 -3.73
CA PHE A 115 15.57 -6.90 -4.43
C PHE A 115 16.16 -6.97 -5.84
N LEU A 116 16.20 -5.83 -6.54
CA LEU A 116 16.81 -5.73 -7.87
C LEU A 116 18.31 -6.10 -7.83
N GLU A 117 19.04 -5.63 -6.82
CA GLU A 117 20.46 -5.99 -6.64
C GLU A 117 20.69 -7.49 -6.50
N ARG A 118 19.70 -8.23 -6.03
CA ARG A 118 19.79 -9.70 -5.88
C ARG A 118 19.49 -10.44 -7.18
N MET A 119 18.82 -9.79 -8.12
CA MET A 119 18.48 -10.40 -9.42
C MET A 119 19.57 -10.20 -10.46
N VAL A 120 20.44 -9.21 -10.28
CA VAL A 120 21.55 -8.85 -11.18
C VAL A 120 22.85 -9.47 -10.69
#